data_868516e246ddaeffd268cde158007438
#
_entry.id   868516e246ddaeffd268cde158007438
#
_cell.length_a   1.000
_cell.length_b   1.000
_cell.length_c   1.000
_cell.angle_alpha   90.00
_cell.angle_beta   90.00
_cell.angle_gamma   90.00
#
_symmetry.space_group_name_H-M   'P 1'
#
loop_
_entity.id
_entity.type
_entity.pdbx_description
1 polymer ?
#
loop_
_entity_poly.entity_id
_entity_poly.type
_entity_poly.pdbx_seq_one_letter_code
_entity_poly.pdbx_strand_id
1 'polypeptide(L)' 'MPRIIELRQQKTAIKNQMRDMLENAEKENRSLNDAEGAKFDELRAKAESLDKDI' A
#
# COMPACT_ATOMS: atom_id res chain seq x y z
N MET A 1 9.28 -18.01 -16.10
CA MET A 1 9.32 -17.35 -14.78
C MET A 1 7.95 -16.82 -14.41
N PRO A 2 7.50 -17.14 -13.23
CA PRO A 2 6.15 -16.72 -12.84
C PRO A 2 6.12 -15.24 -12.45
N ARG A 3 5.99 -14.39 -13.43
CA ARG A 3 5.85 -12.95 -13.21
C ARG A 3 4.67 -12.63 -12.30
N ILE A 4 3.63 -13.45 -12.37
CA ILE A 4 2.46 -13.28 -11.51
C ILE A 4 2.84 -13.38 -10.03
N ILE A 5 3.77 -14.25 -9.67
CA ILE A 5 4.22 -14.38 -8.29
C ILE A 5 4.92 -13.10 -7.83
N GLU A 6 5.76 -12.52 -8.68
CA GLU A 6 6.44 -11.27 -8.38
C GLU A 6 5.43 -10.13 -8.19
N LEU A 7 4.44 -10.04 -9.06
CA LEU A 7 3.41 -9.02 -8.97
C LEU A 7 2.61 -9.16 -7.69
N ARG A 8 2.27 -10.38 -7.31
CA ARG A 8 1.54 -10.64 -6.06
C ARG A 8 2.37 -10.27 -4.85
N GLN A 9 3.68 -10.54 -4.87
CA GLN A 9 4.57 -10.16 -3.79
C GLN A 9 4.66 -8.66 -3.65
N GLN A 10 4.76 -7.95 -4.77
CA GLN A 10 4.79 -6.49 -4.76
C GLN A 10 3.49 -5.93 -4.21
N LYS A 11 2.35 -6.48 -4.62
CA LYS A 11 1.05 -6.05 -4.13
C LYS A 11 0.93 -6.28 -2.61
N THR A 12 1.40 -7.42 -2.12
CA THR A 12 1.37 -7.72 -0.70
C THR A 12 2.24 -6.75 0.08
N ALA A 13 3.43 -6.44 -0.43
CA ALA A 13 4.31 -5.47 0.21
C ALA A 13 3.66 -4.09 0.30
N ILE A 14 2.99 -3.68 -0.78
CA ILE A 14 2.29 -2.40 -0.80
C ILE A 14 1.15 -2.39 0.22
N LYS A 15 0.36 -3.44 0.28
CA LYS A 15 -0.73 -3.56 1.26
C LYS A 15 -0.21 -3.50 2.68
N ASN A 16 0.92 -4.15 2.94
CA ASN A 16 1.52 -4.14 4.28
C ASN A 16 1.97 -2.73 4.65
N GLN A 17 2.54 -1.99 3.73
CA GLN A 17 2.93 -0.60 3.97
C GLN A 17 1.72 0.26 4.29
N MET A 18 0.64 0.10 3.54
CA MET A 18 -0.60 0.84 3.78
C MET A 18 -1.16 0.53 5.17
N ARG A 19 -1.18 -0.74 5.54
CA ARG A 19 -1.66 -1.15 6.86
C ARG A 19 -0.80 -0.56 7.97
N ASP A 20 0.52 -0.59 7.79
CA ASP A 20 1.44 -0.04 8.79
C ASP A 20 1.20 1.45 9.01
N MET A 21 0.92 2.19 7.95
CA MET A 21 0.61 3.60 8.05
C MET A 21 -0.65 3.83 8.87
N LEU A 22 -1.68 3.03 8.62
CA LEU A 22 -2.94 3.13 9.36
C LEU A 22 -2.76 2.75 10.82
N GLU A 23 -2.00 1.69 11.10
CA GLU A 23 -1.75 1.26 12.47
C GLU A 23 -0.97 2.32 13.25
N ASN A 24 0.01 2.94 12.62
CA ASN A 24 0.77 4.01 13.25
C ASN A 24 -0.12 5.21 13.59
N ALA A 25 -1.01 5.57 12.68
CA ALA A 25 -1.96 6.65 12.93
C ALA A 25 -2.88 6.31 14.11
N GLU A 26 -3.36 5.07 14.17
CA GLU A 26 -4.21 4.62 15.28
C GLU A 26 -3.49 4.69 16.62
N LYS A 27 -2.21 4.26 16.64
CA LYS A 27 -1.42 4.29 17.87
C LYS A 27 -1.27 5.72 18.40
N GLU A 28 -1.21 6.68 17.50
CA GLU A 28 -1.06 8.09 17.87
C GLU A 28 -2.39 8.82 18.00
N ASN A 29 -3.51 8.09 17.85
CA ASN A 29 -4.86 8.65 17.91
C ASN A 29 -5.03 9.82 16.94
N ARG A 30 -4.57 9.65 15.70
CA ARG A 30 -4.67 10.71 14.70
C ARG A 30 -4.99 10.12 13.33
N SER A 31 -5.43 10.97 12.43
CA SER A 31 -5.56 10.59 11.03
C SER A 31 -4.23 10.76 10.33
N LEU A 32 -4.14 10.24 9.12
CA LEU A 32 -2.96 10.44 8.29
C LEU A 32 -2.81 11.94 7.98
N ASN A 33 -1.59 12.45 8.08
CA ASN A 33 -1.32 13.82 7.68
C ASN A 33 -1.26 13.90 6.15
N ASP A 34 -1.06 15.13 5.61
CA ASP A 34 -1.06 15.33 4.16
C ASP A 34 0.00 14.50 3.44
N ALA A 35 1.21 14.44 4.00
CA ALA A 35 2.30 13.67 3.40
C ALA A 35 2.00 12.17 3.43
N GLU A 36 1.48 11.69 4.55
CA GLU A 36 1.12 10.28 4.70
C GLU A 36 -0.06 9.92 3.80
N GLY A 37 -1.05 10.80 3.72
CA GLY A 37 -2.20 10.60 2.86
C GLY A 37 -1.80 10.51 1.39
N ALA A 38 -0.88 11.38 0.95
CA ALA A 38 -0.38 11.33 -0.42
C ALA A 38 0.37 10.03 -0.69
N LYS A 39 1.19 9.58 0.27
CA LYS A 39 1.91 8.32 0.14
C LYS A 39 0.93 7.14 0.09
N PHE A 40 -0.08 7.16 0.94
CA PHE A 40 -1.11 6.11 0.97
C PHE A 40 -1.82 6.01 -0.38
N ASP A 41 -2.22 7.16 -0.94
CA ASP A 41 -2.88 7.19 -2.25
C ASP A 41 -1.98 6.66 -3.36
N GLU A 42 -0.69 7.00 -3.32
CA GLU A 42 0.28 6.49 -4.27
C GLU A 42 0.39 4.97 -4.19
N LEU A 43 0.47 4.44 -2.97
CA LEU A 43 0.55 3.00 -2.76
C LEU A 43 -0.72 2.30 -3.24
N ARG A 44 -1.87 2.91 -3.00
CA ARG A 44 -3.14 2.36 -3.45
C ARG A 44 -3.20 2.31 -4.98
N ALA A 45 -2.76 3.37 -5.64
CA ALA A 45 -2.73 3.41 -7.09
C ALA A 45 -1.81 2.33 -7.65
N LYS A 46 -0.66 2.11 -7.03
CA LYS A 46 0.25 1.04 -7.44
C LYS A 46 -0.38 -0.33 -7.27
N ALA A 47 -1.09 -0.55 -6.16
CA ALA A 47 -1.77 -1.82 -5.92
C ALA A 47 -2.85 -2.07 -6.97
N GLU A 48 -3.60 -1.05 -7.33
CA GLU A 48 -4.63 -1.18 -8.36
C GLU A 48 -4.02 -1.49 -9.73
N SER A 49 -2.90 -0.84 -10.04
CA SER A 49 -2.16 -1.12 -11.28
C SER A 49 -1.68 -2.57 -11.33
N LEU A 50 -1.16 -3.07 -10.22
CA LEU A 50 -0.72 -4.47 -10.15
C LEU A 50 -1.89 -5.44 -10.28
N ASP A 51 -3.06 -5.09 -9.75
CA ASP A 51 -4.25 -5.90 -9.92
C ASP A 51 -4.63 -6.06 -11.38
N LYS A 52 -4.46 -5.02 -12.18
CA LYS A 52 -4.76 -5.10 -13.61
C LYS A 52 -3.77 -5.99 -14.34
N ASP A 53 -2.53 -6.08 -13.85
CA ASP A 53 -1.50 -6.88 -14.46
C ASP A 53 -1.57 -8.35 -14.03
N ILE A 54 -2.22 -8.61 -12.93
CA ILE A 54 -2.46 -9.96 -12.45
C ILE A 54 -3.76 -10.50 -13.08
#